data_97bccd5f9b16c43f7e1cadad4e762038
#
_entry.id   97bccd5f9b16c43f7e1cadad4e762038
#
_cell.length_a   1.000
_cell.length_b   1.000
_cell.length_c   1.000
_cell.angle_alpha   90.00
_cell.angle_beta   90.00
_cell.angle_gamma   90.00
#
_symmetry.space_group_name_H-M   'P 1'
#
loop_
_entity.id
_entity.type
_entity.pdbx_description
1 polymer ?
#
loop_
_entity_poly.entity_id
_entity_poly.type
_entity_poly.pdbx_seq_one_letter_code
_entity_poly.pdbx_strand_id
1 'polypeptide(L)'
;VLELNRTFSSISTVSRGGLIPSRLIADVLNIKKIYVDENKISSDSLFVDDIFDSGKTFNDVLLRVDGDSKFIFATLYARRGMTYPEQLIYGEKTFDSSYVVFPWDKLEFKNNTWYPF
;
A
#
# COMPACT_ATOMS: atom_id res chain seq x y z
N VAL A 1 -4.65 -10.30 4.77
CA VAL A 1 -3.29 -10.40 5.35
C VAL A 1 -3.26 -11.42 6.46
N LEU A 2 -4.24 -11.41 7.35
CA LEU A 2 -4.29 -12.39 8.44
C LEU A 2 -4.41 -13.83 7.93
N GLU A 3 -5.00 -14.00 6.77
CA GLU A 3 -5.23 -15.32 6.17
C GLU A 3 -4.00 -15.94 5.53
N LEU A 4 -2.92 -15.17 5.38
CA LEU A 4 -1.71 -15.65 4.73
C LEU A 4 -0.89 -16.62 5.56
N ASN A 5 -1.18 -16.72 6.85
CA ASN A 5 -0.37 -17.56 7.74
C ASN A 5 1.11 -17.18 7.72
N ARG A 6 1.39 -15.91 7.50
CA ARG A 6 2.75 -15.39 7.38
C ARG A 6 2.95 -14.21 8.32
N THR A 7 4.10 -14.13 8.92
CA THR A 7 4.47 -13.01 9.78
C THR A 7 5.41 -12.06 9.06
N PHE A 8 5.33 -10.78 9.40
CA PHE A 8 6.17 -9.74 8.85
C PHE A 8 6.88 -9.01 9.98
N SER A 9 8.14 -8.67 9.77
CA SER A 9 8.93 -7.96 10.77
C SER A 9 8.62 -6.47 10.81
N SER A 10 8.14 -5.92 9.70
CA SER A 10 7.89 -4.49 9.56
C SER A 10 6.85 -4.25 8.48
N ILE A 11 6.40 -3.00 8.42
CA ILE A 11 5.61 -2.49 7.31
C ILE A 11 6.45 -1.46 6.57
N SER A 12 6.37 -1.47 5.26
CA SER A 12 6.94 -0.45 4.41
C SER A 12 5.84 0.22 3.62
N THR A 13 5.96 1.50 3.36
CA THR A 13 4.94 2.24 2.65
C THR A 13 5.52 3.43 1.91
N VAL A 14 4.66 4.08 1.13
CA VAL A 14 4.98 5.34 0.46
C VAL A 14 4.08 6.43 1.02
N SER A 15 4.64 7.61 1.18
CA SER A 15 3.85 8.78 1.53
C SER A 15 3.12 9.25 0.26
N ARG A 16 1.92 9.79 0.36
CA ARG A 16 1.21 9.92 1.66
C ARG A 16 0.08 8.91 1.76
N GLY A 17 -0.31 8.33 0.61
CA GLY A 17 -1.48 7.46 0.54
C GLY A 17 -1.42 6.24 1.45
N GLY A 18 -0.24 5.69 1.64
CA GLY A 18 -0.08 4.49 2.45
C GLY A 18 0.04 4.71 3.95
N LEU A 19 0.16 5.97 4.41
CA LEU A 19 0.46 6.25 5.82
C LEU A 19 -0.64 5.77 6.77
N ILE A 20 -1.88 6.13 6.51
CA ILE A 20 -2.99 5.74 7.39
C ILE A 20 -3.31 4.26 7.27
N PRO A 21 -3.42 3.67 6.07
CA PRO A 21 -3.58 2.22 5.97
C PRO A 21 -2.47 1.44 6.69
N SER A 22 -1.23 1.90 6.59
CA SER A 22 -0.11 1.24 7.25
C SER A 22 -0.25 1.25 8.76
N ARG A 23 -0.67 2.36 9.35
CA ARG A 23 -0.87 2.45 10.79
C ARG A 23 -1.98 1.51 11.25
N LEU A 24 -3.07 1.45 10.51
CA LEU A 24 -4.19 0.58 10.87
C LEU A 24 -3.78 -0.91 10.79
N ILE A 25 -3.08 -1.29 9.74
CA ILE A 25 -2.61 -2.66 9.59
C ILE A 25 -1.55 -3.00 10.63
N ALA A 26 -0.66 -2.07 10.91
CA ALA A 26 0.35 -2.27 11.96
C ALA A 26 -0.29 -2.55 13.30
N ASP A 27 -1.34 -1.84 13.64
CA ASP A 27 -2.05 -2.05 14.91
C ASP A 27 -2.72 -3.44 14.94
N VAL A 28 -3.34 -3.86 13.85
CA VAL A 28 -3.99 -5.18 13.76
C VAL A 28 -2.98 -6.30 13.87
N LEU A 29 -1.84 -6.18 13.19
CA LEU A 29 -0.81 -7.22 13.16
C LEU A 29 0.20 -7.11 14.29
N ASN A 30 0.07 -6.11 15.14
CA ASN A 30 1.02 -5.84 16.24
C ASN A 30 2.46 -5.66 15.73
N ILE A 31 2.61 -4.97 14.62
CA ILE A 31 3.91 -4.61 14.05
C ILE A 31 4.23 -3.18 14.47
N LYS A 32 5.45 -2.98 15.01
CA LYS A 32 5.83 -1.68 15.55
C LYS A 32 6.67 -0.84 14.63
N LYS A 33 7.28 -1.44 13.61
CA LYS A 33 8.18 -0.73 12.70
C LYS A 33 7.48 -0.43 11.38
N ILE A 34 7.40 0.85 11.04
CA ILE A 34 6.87 1.31 9.75
C ILE A 34 7.95 2.15 9.10
N TYR A 35 8.36 1.74 7.90
CA TYR A 35 9.36 2.45 7.10
C TYR A 35 8.64 3.18 5.97
N VAL A 36 8.95 4.45 5.81
CA VAL A 36 8.27 5.31 4.82
C VAL A 36 9.29 5.78 3.79
N ASP A 37 8.97 5.60 2.52
CA ASP A 37 9.75 6.08 1.39
C ASP A 37 11.22 5.62 1.39
N GLU A 38 11.46 4.40 1.82
CA GLU A 38 12.81 3.84 1.87
C GLU A 38 13.30 3.41 0.49
N ASN A 39 14.58 3.57 0.23
CA ASN A 39 15.19 3.15 -1.04
C ASN A 39 15.33 1.64 -1.16
N LYS A 40 15.53 0.96 -0.05
CA LYS A 40 15.62 -0.49 0.00
C LYS A 40 14.55 -1.04 0.92
N ILE A 41 13.88 -2.07 0.46
CA ILE A 41 12.75 -2.66 1.17
C ILE A 41 13.09 -4.13 1.42
N SER A 42 12.98 -4.56 2.66
CA SER A 42 13.18 -5.96 3.00
C SER A 42 12.02 -6.80 2.47
N SER A 43 12.32 -7.97 1.92
CA SER A 43 11.29 -8.91 1.49
C SER A 43 10.44 -9.43 2.65
N ASP A 44 10.92 -9.27 3.88
CA ASP A 44 10.21 -9.62 5.10
C ASP A 44 9.28 -8.52 5.60
N SER A 45 9.23 -7.41 4.89
CA SER A 45 8.34 -6.29 5.19
C SER A 45 7.05 -6.43 4.38
N LEU A 46 5.92 -6.15 5.02
CA LEU A 46 4.65 -6.03 4.31
C LEU A 46 4.57 -4.64 3.71
N PHE A 47 4.48 -4.54 2.41
CA PHE A 47 4.31 -3.23 1.77
C PHE A 47 2.83 -2.88 1.71
N VAL A 48 2.48 -1.67 2.16
CA VAL A 48 1.09 -1.22 2.24
C VAL A 48 0.92 0.09 1.50
N ASP A 49 -0.11 0.17 0.68
CA ASP A 49 -0.52 1.39 0.00
C ASP A 49 -2.05 1.48 0.04
N ASP A 50 -2.61 2.59 -0.38
CA ASP A 50 -4.06 2.78 -0.37
C ASP A 50 -4.74 2.06 -1.55
N ILE A 51 -4.17 2.13 -2.73
CA ILE A 51 -4.78 1.55 -3.93
C ILE A 51 -3.71 1.01 -4.90
N PHE A 52 -4.02 -0.12 -5.53
CA PHE A 52 -3.32 -0.58 -6.72
C PHE A 52 -4.09 -0.06 -7.93
N ASP A 53 -3.53 0.93 -8.61
CA ASP A 53 -4.19 1.58 -9.73
C ASP A 53 -3.58 1.15 -11.06
N SER A 54 -2.54 1.82 -11.54
CA SER A 54 -1.87 1.47 -12.79
C SER A 54 -0.79 0.41 -12.62
N GLY A 55 -0.40 0.11 -11.39
CA GLY A 55 0.71 -0.77 -11.11
C GLY A 55 2.06 -0.06 -11.06
N LYS A 56 2.09 1.26 -11.26
CA LYS A 56 3.34 2.01 -11.27
C LYS A 56 4.06 1.94 -9.93
N THR A 57 3.35 2.17 -8.83
CA THR A 57 3.95 2.11 -7.50
C THR A 57 4.46 0.71 -7.21
N PHE A 58 3.69 -0.31 -7.56
CA PHE A 58 4.12 -1.70 -7.39
C PHE A 58 5.43 -1.97 -8.13
N ASN A 59 5.52 -1.56 -9.39
CA ASN A 59 6.72 -1.78 -10.20
C ASN A 59 7.92 -1.03 -9.64
N ASP A 60 7.74 0.20 -9.17
CA ASP A 60 8.81 0.96 -8.54
C ASP A 60 9.29 0.28 -7.26
N VAL A 61 8.37 -0.21 -6.45
CA VAL A 61 8.67 -0.90 -5.20
C VAL A 61 9.40 -2.21 -5.47
N LEU A 62 8.98 -2.94 -6.48
CA LEU A 62 9.60 -4.22 -6.83
C LEU A 62 11.10 -4.05 -7.11
N LEU A 63 11.50 -2.92 -7.69
CA LEU A 63 12.90 -2.62 -7.95
C LEU A 63 13.70 -2.35 -6.68
N ARG A 64 13.02 -2.00 -5.58
CA ARG A 64 13.66 -1.67 -4.31
C ARG A 64 13.68 -2.84 -3.34
N VAL A 65 12.92 -3.88 -3.62
CA VAL A 65 12.86 -5.03 -2.72
C VAL A 65 14.15 -5.81 -2.82
N ASP A 66 14.71 -6.12 -1.65
CA ASP A 66 15.98 -6.83 -1.55
C ASP A 66 15.76 -8.32 -1.74
N GLY A 67 16.12 -8.78 -2.90
CA GLY A 67 16.47 -10.19 -3.17
C GLY A 67 15.35 -11.20 -3.33
N ASP A 68 14.10 -10.94 -3.09
CA ASP A 68 13.11 -12.00 -3.13
C ASP A 68 11.78 -11.58 -3.72
N SER A 69 11.24 -12.45 -4.58
CA SER A 69 9.93 -12.30 -5.16
C SER A 69 8.77 -12.59 -4.20
N LYS A 70 9.06 -12.97 -2.97
CA LYS A 70 8.05 -13.36 -1.98
C LYS A 70 7.47 -12.20 -1.18
N PHE A 71 7.89 -10.97 -1.43
CA PHE A 71 7.31 -9.85 -0.70
C PHE A 71 5.82 -9.71 -1.04
N ILE A 72 5.07 -9.15 -0.11
CA ILE A 72 3.63 -8.96 -0.28
C ILE A 72 3.33 -7.47 -0.33
N PHE A 73 2.50 -7.09 -1.29
CA PHE A 73 2.02 -5.73 -1.51
C PHE A 73 0.53 -5.70 -1.20
N ALA A 74 0.15 -5.00 -0.15
CA ALA A 74 -1.23 -4.97 0.32
C ALA A 74 -1.84 -3.58 0.09
N THR A 75 -3.06 -3.55 -0.43
CA THR A 75 -3.81 -2.31 -0.64
C THR A 75 -5.24 -2.45 -0.15
N LEU A 76 -5.88 -1.31 0.10
CA LEU A 76 -7.31 -1.29 0.43
C LEU A 76 -8.15 -1.58 -0.80
N TYR A 77 -7.79 -0.98 -1.93
CA TYR A 77 -8.50 -1.16 -3.18
C TYR A 77 -7.55 -1.56 -4.31
N ALA A 78 -8.12 -2.23 -5.29
CA ALA A 78 -7.44 -2.50 -6.56
C ALA A 78 -8.32 -2.02 -7.70
N ARG A 79 -7.72 -1.36 -8.69
CA ARG A 79 -8.45 -0.85 -9.85
C ARG A 79 -9.04 -2.02 -10.63
N ARG A 80 -10.35 -1.96 -10.88
CA ARG A 80 -11.04 -3.01 -11.63
C ARG A 80 -10.53 -3.06 -13.07
N GLY A 81 -10.41 -4.27 -13.60
CA GLY A 81 -10.03 -4.45 -15.01
C GLY A 81 -8.54 -4.49 -15.24
N MET A 82 -7.72 -4.43 -14.22
CA MET A 82 -6.27 -4.54 -14.34
C MET A 82 -5.81 -5.98 -14.18
N THR A 83 -4.62 -6.27 -14.68
CA THR A 83 -3.95 -7.53 -14.38
C THR A 83 -3.17 -7.36 -13.09
N TYR A 84 -3.41 -8.24 -12.13
CA TYR A 84 -2.80 -8.13 -10.80
C TYR A 84 -1.62 -9.08 -10.67
N PRO A 85 -0.52 -8.61 -10.05
CA PRO A 85 0.58 -9.51 -9.72
C PRO A 85 0.19 -10.48 -8.60
N GLU A 86 0.88 -11.61 -8.53
CA GLU A 86 0.62 -12.59 -7.48
C GLU A 86 0.87 -12.05 -6.08
N GLN A 87 1.79 -11.10 -5.95
CA GLN A 87 2.17 -10.51 -4.67
C GLN A 87 1.11 -9.55 -4.13
N LEU A 88 0.11 -9.17 -4.95
CA LEU A 88 -0.90 -8.23 -4.52
C LEU A 88 -1.98 -8.90 -3.69
N ILE A 89 -2.26 -8.28 -2.54
CA ILE A 89 -3.46 -8.57 -1.74
C ILE A 89 -4.26 -7.27 -1.66
N TYR A 90 -5.55 -7.35 -1.81
CA TYR A 90 -6.39 -6.16 -1.73
C TYR A 90 -7.69 -6.44 -1.02
N GLY A 91 -8.30 -5.39 -0.50
CA GLY A 91 -9.59 -5.50 0.16
C GLY A 91 -10.73 -5.61 -0.83
N GLU A 92 -10.86 -4.63 -1.71
CA GLU A 92 -11.94 -4.59 -2.68
C GLU A 92 -11.48 -4.00 -4.02
N LYS A 93 -12.18 -4.36 -5.08
CA LYS A 93 -12.01 -3.73 -6.39
C LYS A 93 -12.84 -2.45 -6.48
N THR A 94 -12.36 -1.48 -7.23
CA THR A 94 -13.13 -0.27 -7.51
C THR A 94 -14.33 -0.59 -8.40
N PHE A 95 -15.36 0.25 -8.36
CA PHE A 95 -16.53 0.05 -9.22
C PHE A 95 -16.26 0.36 -10.67
N ASP A 96 -15.54 1.46 -10.91
CA ASP A 96 -15.35 2.00 -12.25
C ASP A 96 -14.01 2.74 -12.32
N SER A 97 -13.86 3.60 -13.32
CA SER A 97 -12.63 4.37 -13.54
C SER A 97 -12.57 5.66 -12.72
N SER A 98 -13.54 5.92 -11.88
CA SER A 98 -13.56 7.13 -11.07
C SER A 98 -12.39 7.20 -10.11
N TYR A 99 -11.94 8.43 -9.82
CA TYR A 99 -10.92 8.67 -8.83
C TYR A 99 -11.42 8.27 -7.44
N VAL A 100 -10.62 7.51 -6.73
CA VAL A 100 -10.97 7.09 -5.37
C VAL A 100 -10.44 8.11 -4.38
N VAL A 101 -11.36 8.71 -3.61
CA VAL A 101 -11.00 9.69 -2.59
C VAL A 101 -11.15 9.03 -1.22
N PHE A 102 -10.05 8.93 -0.50
CA PHE A 102 -10.06 8.40 0.86
C PHE A 102 -10.29 9.54 1.87
N PRO A 103 -10.74 9.23 3.08
CA PRO A 103 -10.95 10.27 4.09
C PRO A 103 -9.72 11.15 4.33
N TRP A 104 -8.54 10.58 4.28
CA TRP A 104 -7.28 11.32 4.49
C TRP A 104 -6.87 12.15 3.28
N ASP A 105 -7.49 11.95 2.11
CA ASP A 105 -7.24 12.72 0.90
C ASP A 105 -8.17 13.91 0.74
N LYS A 106 -9.17 14.01 1.57
CA LYS A 106 -10.33 14.88 1.35
C LYS A 106 -9.96 16.34 1.15
N LEU A 107 -9.08 16.87 1.98
CA LEU A 107 -8.68 18.28 1.86
C LEU A 107 -7.87 18.52 0.60
N GLU A 108 -6.95 17.63 0.30
CA GLU A 108 -6.14 17.72 -0.90
C GLU A 108 -7.01 17.77 -2.14
N PHE A 109 -7.93 16.83 -2.25
CA PHE A 109 -8.82 16.73 -3.40
C PHE A 109 -9.73 17.96 -3.52
N LYS A 110 -10.34 18.36 -2.42
CA LYS A 110 -11.29 19.45 -2.39
C LYS A 110 -10.71 20.78 -2.87
N ASN A 111 -9.48 21.05 -2.51
CA ASN A 111 -8.86 22.35 -2.77
C ASN A 111 -7.98 22.35 -4.00
N ASN A 112 -7.71 21.20 -4.58
CA ASN A 112 -6.74 21.03 -5.65
C ASN A 112 -5.41 21.71 -5.33
N THR A 113 -5.13 21.86 -4.07
CA THR A 113 -3.88 22.40 -3.51
C THR A 113 -3.60 21.65 -2.23
N TRP A 114 -2.36 21.76 -1.77
CA TRP A 114 -1.99 21.12 -0.53
C TRP A 114 -2.23 22.06 0.63
N TYR A 115 -3.11 21.61 1.51
CA TYR A 115 -3.25 22.24 2.82
C TYR A 115 -2.73 21.24 3.84
N PRO A 116 -1.79 21.63 4.66
CA PRO A 116 -1.37 20.77 5.75
C PRO A 116 -2.56 20.55 6.68
N PHE A 117 -2.75 19.33 7.02
CA PHE A 117 -3.84 18.97 7.93
C PHE A 117 -3.46 19.29 9.37
#